data_3f67e7010051900c1fa08df187d64a86
#
_entry.id   3f67e7010051900c1fa08df187d64a86
#
_cell.length_a   1.000
_cell.length_b   1.000
_cell.length_c   1.000
_cell.angle_alpha   90.00
_cell.angle_beta   90.00
_cell.angle_gamma   90.00
#
_symmetry.space_group_name_H-M   'P 1'
#
loop_
_entity.id
_entity.type
_entity.pdbx_description
1 polymer ?
#
loop_
_entity_poly.entity_id
_entity_poly.type
_entity_poly.pdbx_seq_one_letter_code
_entity_poly.pdbx_strand_id
1 'polypeptide(L)'
;MTRSQVVAEHLPLLRRYARALTGSQGAGDAYVGAMLEALLQDPSLLDERHGSRAGLFRLFTQIWNSVSLNDDSEVPTLPMPPERRLSNITPLPRQAFLLFSLEGFSEEEVSFVLGTDVAETRRLADEAGRELAAEIATDVLIIEDETFIAMDLESLVRNLGHHVIGVARTHTDAVALARNKKPGLILADIQLADGSSGLDAVNELLRIFEVPVVFITAYPERFLTGERPEPAFLISKPFQPAMVSAVASQALFFQRNSRARGARVAAS
;
A
#
# COMPACT_ATOMS: atom_id res chain seq x y z
N MET A 1 -5.64 21.01 20.86
CA MET A 1 -5.50 20.93 19.40
C MET A 1 -6.85 21.18 18.75
N THR A 2 -6.90 21.89 17.63
CA THR A 2 -8.14 21.98 16.84
C THR A 2 -8.36 20.67 16.07
N ARG A 3 -9.63 20.36 15.70
CA ARG A 3 -9.92 19.17 14.86
C ARG A 3 -9.10 19.16 13.56
N SER A 4 -8.93 20.31 12.93
CA SER A 4 -8.12 20.44 11.71
C SER A 4 -6.66 20.07 11.95
N GLN A 5 -6.09 20.40 13.09
CA GLN A 5 -4.72 20.00 13.45
C GLN A 5 -4.60 18.49 13.65
N VAL A 6 -5.58 17.87 14.31
CA VAL A 6 -5.63 16.42 14.52
C VAL A 6 -5.73 15.67 13.18
N VAL A 7 -6.61 16.13 12.28
CA VAL A 7 -6.74 15.54 10.94
C VAL A 7 -5.43 15.67 10.16
N ALA A 8 -4.82 16.87 10.16
CA ALA A 8 -3.57 17.14 9.43
C ALA A 8 -2.42 16.24 9.89
N GLU A 9 -2.33 15.94 11.21
CA GLU A 9 -1.31 15.06 11.78
C GLU A 9 -1.41 13.62 11.23
N HIS A 10 -2.63 13.10 11.06
CA HIS A 10 -2.85 11.72 10.63
C HIS A 10 -3.03 11.55 9.11
N LEU A 11 -3.17 12.65 8.38
CA LEU A 11 -3.44 12.63 6.95
C LEU A 11 -2.39 11.90 6.11
N PRO A 12 -1.07 12.04 6.36
CA PRO A 12 -0.06 11.28 5.63
C PRO A 12 -0.21 9.77 5.78
N LEU A 13 -0.48 9.29 7.00
CA LEU A 13 -0.69 7.86 7.28
C LEU A 13 -1.96 7.34 6.60
N LEU A 14 -3.04 8.12 6.66
CA LEU A 14 -4.29 7.77 6.00
C LEU A 14 -4.14 7.68 4.47
N ARG A 15 -3.39 8.61 3.85
CA ARG A 15 -3.04 8.54 2.43
C ARG A 15 -2.25 7.29 2.09
N ARG A 16 -1.24 6.96 2.91
CA ARG A 16 -0.44 5.74 2.75
C ARG A 16 -1.33 4.50 2.74
N TYR A 17 -2.21 4.36 3.72
CA TYR A 17 -3.16 3.26 3.82
C TYR A 17 -4.12 3.21 2.62
N ALA A 18 -4.72 4.34 2.26
CA ALA A 18 -5.64 4.45 1.13
C ALA A 18 -4.99 4.04 -0.20
N ARG A 19 -3.73 4.45 -0.42
CA ARG A 19 -2.96 4.07 -1.61
C ARG A 19 -2.62 2.58 -1.61
N ALA A 20 -2.23 2.03 -0.45
CA ALA A 20 -2.01 0.59 -0.31
C ALA A 20 -3.29 -0.21 -0.59
N LEU A 21 -4.47 0.28 -0.16
CA LEU A 21 -5.77 -0.35 -0.46
C LEU A 21 -6.16 -0.29 -1.93
N THR A 22 -5.81 0.79 -2.63
CA THR A 22 -6.24 1.03 -4.02
C THR A 22 -5.20 0.65 -5.06
N GLY A 23 -3.93 0.46 -4.65
CA GLY A 23 -2.79 0.27 -5.55
C GLY A 23 -2.46 1.52 -6.40
N SER A 24 -3.03 2.69 -6.08
CA SER A 24 -2.92 3.90 -6.89
C SER A 24 -2.96 5.15 -6.03
N GLN A 25 -2.04 6.10 -6.27
CA GLN A 25 -2.07 7.42 -5.65
C GLN A 25 -3.39 8.14 -5.93
N GLY A 26 -3.76 8.27 -7.19
CA GLY A 26 -4.94 9.05 -7.58
C GLY A 26 -6.23 8.50 -7.00
N ALA A 27 -6.36 7.16 -6.92
CA ALA A 27 -7.50 6.51 -6.32
C ALA A 27 -7.52 6.68 -4.80
N GLY A 28 -6.39 6.41 -4.12
CA GLY A 28 -6.30 6.56 -2.67
C GLY A 28 -6.57 7.99 -2.23
N ASP A 29 -5.95 8.98 -2.88
CA ASP A 29 -6.15 10.39 -2.54
C ASP A 29 -7.58 10.86 -2.81
N ALA A 30 -8.29 10.33 -3.82
CA ALA A 30 -9.70 10.64 -4.08
C ALA A 30 -10.63 10.15 -2.95
N TYR A 31 -10.40 8.95 -2.41
CA TYR A 31 -11.17 8.45 -1.26
C TYR A 31 -10.89 9.25 0.02
N VAL A 32 -9.63 9.64 0.23
CA VAL A 32 -9.28 10.52 1.36
C VAL A 32 -9.95 11.89 1.19
N GLY A 33 -9.98 12.45 -0.02
CA GLY A 33 -10.71 13.69 -0.33
C GLY A 33 -12.19 13.58 0.00
N ALA A 34 -12.87 12.52 -0.45
CA ALA A 34 -14.27 12.28 -0.16
C ALA A 34 -14.56 12.16 1.35
N MET A 35 -13.66 11.49 2.10
CA MET A 35 -13.76 11.42 3.57
C MET A 35 -13.64 12.81 4.21
N LEU A 36 -12.68 13.63 3.75
CA LEU A 36 -12.50 14.98 4.27
C LEU A 36 -13.71 15.88 3.97
N GLU A 37 -14.28 15.78 2.77
CA GLU A 37 -15.50 16.50 2.40
C GLU A 37 -16.69 16.10 3.28
N ALA A 38 -16.89 14.80 3.53
CA ALA A 38 -17.94 14.31 4.43
C ALA A 38 -17.74 14.85 5.86
N LEU A 39 -16.50 14.84 6.36
CA LEU A 39 -16.18 15.34 7.70
C LEU A 39 -16.34 16.86 7.82
N LEU A 40 -16.14 17.62 6.74
CA LEU A 40 -16.40 19.06 6.71
C LEU A 40 -17.90 19.37 6.73
N GLN A 41 -18.71 18.55 6.07
CA GLN A 41 -20.18 18.70 6.05
C GLN A 41 -20.78 18.28 7.39
N ASP A 42 -20.34 17.19 7.96
CA ASP A 42 -20.80 16.69 9.27
C ASP A 42 -19.63 16.25 10.17
N PRO A 43 -19.14 17.14 11.02
CA PRO A 43 -18.07 16.83 11.97
C PRO A 43 -18.42 15.75 13.00
N SER A 44 -19.70 15.37 13.16
CA SER A 44 -20.13 14.31 14.09
C SER A 44 -19.82 12.91 13.58
N LEU A 45 -19.46 12.76 12.31
CA LEU A 45 -19.02 11.49 11.71
C LEU A 45 -17.72 10.95 12.31
N LEU A 46 -16.90 11.81 12.94
CA LEU A 46 -15.67 11.39 13.60
C LEU A 46 -15.96 10.74 14.95
N ASP A 47 -15.89 9.42 14.98
CA ASP A 47 -16.04 8.63 16.21
C ASP A 47 -14.67 8.46 16.90
N GLU A 48 -14.46 9.20 17.98
CA GLU A 48 -13.16 9.24 18.69
C GLU A 48 -13.08 8.27 19.89
N ARG A 49 -13.98 7.27 20.03
CA ARG A 49 -14.00 6.33 21.17
C ARG A 49 -12.69 5.56 21.33
N HIS A 50 -11.95 5.32 20.24
CA HIS A 50 -10.62 4.71 20.22
C HIS A 50 -9.52 5.70 19.79
N GLY A 51 -9.75 6.99 20.00
CA GLY A 51 -8.85 8.07 19.59
C GLY A 51 -9.11 8.57 18.16
N SER A 52 -8.63 9.77 17.90
CA SER A 52 -8.90 10.46 16.62
C SER A 52 -8.32 9.73 15.42
N ARG A 53 -7.15 9.09 15.56
CA ARG A 53 -6.52 8.31 14.49
C ARG A 53 -7.40 7.13 14.08
N ALA A 54 -7.83 6.30 15.03
CA ALA A 54 -8.70 5.17 14.74
C ALA A 54 -10.07 5.62 14.19
N GLY A 55 -10.61 6.75 14.68
CA GLY A 55 -11.82 7.36 14.17
C GLY A 55 -11.73 7.77 12.70
N LEU A 56 -10.62 8.39 12.29
CA LEU A 56 -10.39 8.76 10.89
C LEU A 56 -10.29 7.54 9.98
N PHE A 57 -9.57 6.50 10.40
CA PHE A 57 -9.46 5.25 9.64
C PHE A 57 -10.80 4.51 9.56
N ARG A 58 -11.61 4.54 10.62
CA ARG A 58 -12.98 4.01 10.60
C ARG A 58 -13.86 4.74 9.59
N LEU A 59 -13.91 6.06 9.63
CA LEU A 59 -14.70 6.87 8.70
C LEU A 59 -14.28 6.61 7.25
N PHE A 60 -12.96 6.57 7.00
CA PHE A 60 -12.42 6.20 5.69
C PHE A 60 -12.91 4.82 5.23
N THR A 61 -12.84 3.82 6.12
CA THR A 61 -13.24 2.44 5.82
C THR A 61 -14.74 2.34 5.54
N GLN A 62 -15.57 3.10 6.26
CA GLN A 62 -17.02 3.17 6.00
C GLN A 62 -17.31 3.73 4.61
N ILE A 63 -16.64 4.81 4.21
CA ILE A 63 -16.80 5.41 2.88
C ILE A 63 -16.27 4.46 1.81
N TRP A 64 -15.11 3.85 2.02
CA TRP A 64 -14.54 2.85 1.13
C TRP A 64 -15.52 1.70 0.87
N ASN A 65 -16.07 1.11 1.92
CA ASN A 65 -17.00 -0.01 1.81
C ASN A 65 -18.37 0.40 1.23
N SER A 66 -18.86 1.61 1.52
CA SER A 66 -20.14 2.09 0.99
C SER A 66 -20.13 2.28 -0.52
N VAL A 67 -19.05 2.79 -1.06
CA VAL A 67 -18.89 2.96 -2.52
C VAL A 67 -18.74 1.60 -3.20
N SER A 68 -18.10 0.65 -2.55
CA SER A 68 -17.91 -0.72 -3.07
C SER A 68 -19.21 -1.51 -3.16
N LEU A 69 -20.15 -1.27 -2.21
CA LEU A 69 -21.46 -1.94 -2.17
C LEU A 69 -22.46 -1.32 -3.15
N ASN A 70 -22.29 -0.06 -3.53
CA ASN A 70 -23.19 0.66 -4.42
C ASN A 70 -22.89 0.46 -5.91
N ASP A 71 -21.84 -0.27 -6.27
CA ASP A 71 -21.52 -0.52 -7.69
C ASP A 71 -22.50 -1.52 -8.36
N ASP A 72 -23.37 -2.20 -7.58
CA ASP A 72 -24.47 -3.04 -8.07
C ASP A 72 -25.84 -2.30 -8.15
N SER A 73 -25.92 -1.04 -7.76
CA SER A 73 -27.16 -0.27 -7.79
C SER A 73 -27.03 0.99 -8.66
N GLU A 74 -27.99 1.18 -9.56
CA GLU A 74 -28.18 2.33 -10.45
C GLU A 74 -28.46 3.65 -9.68
N VAL A 75 -27.53 4.13 -8.87
CA VAL A 75 -27.65 5.46 -8.25
C VAL A 75 -26.48 6.31 -8.73
N PRO A 76 -26.75 7.48 -9.36
CA PRO A 76 -25.71 8.35 -9.90
C PRO A 76 -25.04 9.11 -8.76
N THR A 77 -23.88 8.63 -8.33
CA THR A 77 -23.05 9.33 -7.35
C THR A 77 -21.63 9.41 -7.87
N LEU A 78 -21.16 10.61 -8.13
CA LEU A 78 -19.83 11.05 -8.55
C LEU A 78 -19.28 10.33 -9.81
N PRO A 79 -18.79 11.06 -10.81
CA PRO A 79 -18.24 10.45 -12.03
C PRO A 79 -16.92 9.75 -11.72
N MET A 80 -17.01 8.46 -11.40
CA MET A 80 -15.83 7.59 -11.25
C MET A 80 -15.49 6.93 -12.60
N PRO A 81 -14.23 6.87 -12.99
CA PRO A 81 -13.83 6.22 -14.22
C PRO A 81 -14.23 4.74 -14.22
N PRO A 82 -14.69 4.17 -15.36
CA PRO A 82 -15.20 2.80 -15.47
C PRO A 82 -14.19 1.68 -15.13
N GLU A 83 -12.93 2.03 -14.89
CA GLU A 83 -11.84 1.12 -14.57
C GLU A 83 -11.85 0.58 -13.12
N ARG A 84 -12.82 0.99 -12.28
CA ARG A 84 -12.86 0.74 -10.83
C ARG A 84 -13.90 -0.30 -10.40
N ARG A 85 -14.26 -1.23 -11.26
CA ARG A 85 -15.25 -2.28 -10.91
C ARG A 85 -14.69 -3.30 -9.92
N LEU A 86 -15.58 -3.87 -9.10
CA LEU A 86 -15.48 -4.86 -8.00
C LEU A 86 -14.22 -5.75 -7.88
N SER A 87 -13.51 -6.02 -8.96
CA SER A 87 -12.32 -6.87 -8.96
C SER A 87 -11.03 -6.22 -8.38
N ASN A 88 -11.08 -4.94 -7.99
CA ASN A 88 -9.94 -4.21 -7.41
C ASN A 88 -10.14 -3.85 -5.93
N ILE A 89 -11.21 -4.34 -5.31
CA ILE A 89 -11.43 -4.09 -3.88
C ILE A 89 -10.50 -5.00 -3.10
N THR A 90 -9.69 -4.40 -2.24
CA THR A 90 -8.86 -5.16 -1.31
C THR A 90 -9.74 -5.92 -0.32
N PRO A 91 -9.67 -7.26 -0.26
CA PRO A 91 -10.48 -8.08 0.64
C PRO A 91 -10.30 -7.70 2.11
N LEU A 92 -11.33 -7.93 2.94
CA LEU A 92 -11.27 -7.62 4.38
C LEU A 92 -10.06 -8.24 5.10
N PRO A 93 -9.64 -9.49 4.83
CA PRO A 93 -8.42 -10.04 5.43
C PRO A 93 -7.19 -9.19 5.17
N ARG A 94 -7.02 -8.68 3.95
CA ARG A 94 -5.90 -7.81 3.59
C ARG A 94 -6.02 -6.42 4.20
N GLN A 95 -7.24 -5.88 4.33
CA GLN A 95 -7.48 -4.62 5.05
C GLN A 95 -7.06 -4.76 6.52
N ALA A 96 -7.48 -5.83 7.21
CA ALA A 96 -7.08 -6.13 8.57
C ALA A 96 -5.56 -6.23 8.68
N PHE A 97 -4.93 -6.98 7.80
CA PHE A 97 -3.48 -7.17 7.80
C PHE A 97 -2.69 -5.88 7.59
N LEU A 98 -3.14 -4.99 6.70
CA LEU A 98 -2.53 -3.67 6.51
C LEU A 98 -2.71 -2.78 7.74
N LEU A 99 -3.86 -2.79 8.39
CA LEU A 99 -4.09 -2.03 9.63
C LEU A 99 -3.15 -2.49 10.76
N PHE A 100 -2.97 -3.80 10.93
CA PHE A 100 -2.02 -4.33 11.90
C PHE A 100 -0.57 -4.03 11.53
N SER A 101 -0.17 -4.39 10.32
CA SER A 101 1.24 -4.48 9.94
C SER A 101 1.81 -3.16 9.44
N LEU A 102 1.05 -2.38 8.67
CA LEU A 102 1.49 -1.10 8.11
C LEU A 102 1.20 0.06 9.06
N GLU A 103 0.02 0.04 9.69
CA GLU A 103 -0.41 1.14 10.54
C GLU A 103 -0.20 0.87 12.04
N GLY A 104 0.06 -0.37 12.45
CA GLY A 104 0.39 -0.73 13.82
C GLY A 104 -0.76 -0.57 14.82
N PHE A 105 -2.01 -0.72 14.36
CA PHE A 105 -3.18 -0.72 15.24
C PHE A 105 -3.26 -1.99 16.06
N SER A 106 -3.83 -1.89 17.28
CA SER A 106 -4.16 -3.04 18.12
C SER A 106 -5.38 -3.82 17.59
N GLU A 107 -5.62 -5.02 18.12
CA GLU A 107 -6.79 -5.83 17.72
C GLU A 107 -8.11 -5.09 17.95
N GLU A 108 -8.24 -4.38 19.06
CA GLU A 108 -9.42 -3.60 19.41
C GLU A 108 -9.60 -2.42 18.47
N GLU A 109 -8.52 -1.74 18.11
CA GLU A 109 -8.57 -0.63 17.15
C GLU A 109 -8.91 -1.12 15.74
N VAL A 110 -8.33 -2.24 15.27
CA VAL A 110 -8.68 -2.83 13.97
C VAL A 110 -10.13 -3.29 13.95
N SER A 111 -10.60 -3.95 14.99
CA SER A 111 -12.01 -4.34 15.19
C SER A 111 -12.94 -3.12 15.08
N PHE A 112 -12.59 -2.03 15.75
CA PHE A 112 -13.33 -0.78 15.69
C PHE A 112 -13.30 -0.16 14.28
N VAL A 113 -12.16 -0.11 13.62
CA VAL A 113 -11.99 0.46 12.27
C VAL A 113 -12.81 -0.31 11.24
N LEU A 114 -12.76 -1.65 11.26
CA LEU A 114 -13.46 -2.51 10.32
C LEU A 114 -14.95 -2.70 10.65
N GLY A 115 -15.37 -2.35 11.88
CA GLY A 115 -16.74 -2.58 12.35
C GLY A 115 -17.05 -4.06 12.59
N THR A 116 -16.04 -4.85 12.97
CA THR A 116 -16.14 -6.27 13.30
C THR A 116 -15.97 -6.48 14.80
N ASP A 117 -16.08 -7.70 15.28
CA ASP A 117 -15.63 -8.05 16.63
C ASP A 117 -14.15 -8.53 16.63
N VAL A 118 -13.56 -8.63 17.81
CA VAL A 118 -12.14 -9.02 17.97
C VAL A 118 -11.88 -10.45 17.49
N ALA A 119 -12.83 -11.37 17.65
CA ALA A 119 -12.69 -12.75 17.20
C ALA A 119 -12.66 -12.83 15.66
N GLU A 120 -13.56 -12.09 15.01
CA GLU A 120 -13.56 -11.97 13.55
C GLU A 120 -12.32 -11.27 13.03
N THR A 121 -11.85 -10.23 13.72
CA THR A 121 -10.60 -9.53 13.36
C THR A 121 -9.39 -10.48 13.38
N ARG A 122 -9.28 -11.36 14.38
CA ARG A 122 -8.23 -12.40 14.43
C ARG A 122 -8.37 -13.39 13.27
N ARG A 123 -9.59 -13.85 13.00
CA ARG A 123 -9.85 -14.75 11.87
C ARG A 123 -9.43 -14.14 10.54
N LEU A 124 -9.72 -12.86 10.32
CA LEU A 124 -9.31 -12.12 9.13
C LEU A 124 -7.77 -12.02 9.02
N ALA A 125 -7.08 -11.75 10.12
CA ALA A 125 -5.62 -11.70 10.14
C ALA A 125 -4.99 -13.07 9.83
N ASP A 126 -5.54 -14.16 10.39
CA ASP A 126 -5.10 -15.53 10.12
C ASP A 126 -5.34 -15.94 8.65
N GLU A 127 -6.46 -15.49 8.06
CA GLU A 127 -6.78 -15.71 6.66
C GLU A 127 -5.77 -15.02 5.74
N ALA A 128 -5.46 -13.74 6.03
CA ALA A 128 -4.43 -13.00 5.30
C ALA A 128 -3.05 -13.68 5.41
N GLY A 129 -2.70 -14.17 6.61
CA GLY A 129 -1.45 -14.92 6.83
C GLY A 129 -1.37 -16.18 5.96
N ARG A 130 -2.48 -16.91 5.80
CA ARG A 130 -2.56 -18.08 4.93
C ARG A 130 -2.48 -17.73 3.45
N GLU A 131 -3.10 -16.63 3.02
CA GLU A 131 -2.97 -16.12 1.65
C GLU A 131 -1.53 -15.75 1.32
N LEU A 132 -0.85 -15.07 2.24
CA LEU A 132 0.56 -14.72 2.11
C LEU A 132 1.46 -15.95 1.97
N ALA A 133 1.24 -16.97 2.80
CA ALA A 133 2.01 -18.23 2.74
C ALA A 133 1.79 -19.01 1.42
N ALA A 134 0.67 -18.77 0.75
CA ALA A 134 0.33 -19.37 -0.54
C ALA A 134 0.80 -18.52 -1.75
N GLU A 135 1.45 -17.40 -1.54
CA GLU A 135 1.93 -16.54 -2.63
C GLU A 135 3.00 -17.25 -3.48
N ILE A 136 2.89 -17.05 -4.79
CA ILE A 136 3.86 -17.60 -5.75
C ILE A 136 5.19 -16.86 -5.59
N ALA A 137 6.28 -17.61 -5.46
CA ALA A 137 7.64 -17.06 -5.43
C ALA A 137 7.89 -16.13 -6.61
N THR A 138 8.47 -14.97 -6.35
CA THR A 138 8.81 -13.99 -7.37
C THR A 138 10.28 -13.56 -7.25
N ASP A 139 10.82 -13.03 -8.34
CA ASP A 139 12.16 -12.47 -8.39
C ASP A 139 12.14 -11.02 -7.89
N VAL A 140 12.93 -10.69 -6.87
CA VAL A 140 12.95 -9.39 -6.21
C VAL A 140 14.29 -8.70 -6.43
N LEU A 141 14.24 -7.47 -6.93
CA LEU A 141 15.38 -6.56 -6.95
C LEU A 141 15.30 -5.67 -5.71
N ILE A 142 16.40 -5.56 -4.97
CA ILE A 142 16.55 -4.65 -3.83
C ILE A 142 17.48 -3.52 -4.26
N ILE A 143 17.07 -2.26 -4.05
CA ILE A 143 17.86 -1.05 -4.27
C ILE A 143 18.06 -0.41 -2.91
N GLU A 144 19.23 -0.60 -2.31
CA GLU A 144 19.55 -0.16 -0.94
C GLU A 144 21.07 -0.13 -0.77
N ASP A 145 21.61 1.00 -0.37
CA ASP A 145 23.06 1.18 -0.19
C ASP A 145 23.54 0.87 1.22
N GLU A 146 22.67 1.00 2.22
CA GLU A 146 22.97 0.65 3.61
C GLU A 146 23.06 -0.87 3.77
N THR A 147 24.28 -1.37 4.02
CA THR A 147 24.57 -2.81 4.04
C THR A 147 23.66 -3.59 5.01
N PHE A 148 23.42 -3.08 6.22
CA PHE A 148 22.61 -3.80 7.21
C PHE A 148 21.14 -3.82 6.81
N ILE A 149 20.60 -2.73 6.30
CA ILE A 149 19.21 -2.66 5.83
C ILE A 149 19.02 -3.59 4.62
N ALA A 150 19.96 -3.59 3.69
CA ALA A 150 19.95 -4.49 2.54
C ALA A 150 19.95 -5.96 2.96
N MET A 151 20.77 -6.35 3.94
CA MET A 151 20.82 -7.72 4.48
C MET A 151 19.50 -8.11 5.17
N ASP A 152 18.89 -7.20 5.92
CA ASP A 152 17.61 -7.43 6.57
C ASP A 152 16.50 -7.63 5.52
N LEU A 153 16.44 -6.77 4.50
CA LEU A 153 15.48 -6.90 3.40
C LEU A 153 15.69 -8.21 2.61
N GLU A 154 16.94 -8.58 2.32
CA GLU A 154 17.27 -9.83 1.64
C GLU A 154 16.81 -11.06 2.44
N SER A 155 17.06 -11.05 3.75
CA SER A 155 16.59 -12.11 4.66
C SER A 155 15.07 -12.20 4.69
N LEU A 156 14.39 -11.08 4.82
CA LEU A 156 12.92 -10.99 4.82
C LEU A 156 12.33 -11.54 3.52
N VAL A 157 12.84 -11.09 2.38
CA VAL A 157 12.39 -11.52 1.05
C VAL A 157 12.53 -13.03 0.88
N ARG A 158 13.66 -13.61 1.30
CA ARG A 158 13.88 -15.06 1.25
C ARG A 158 12.97 -15.83 2.19
N ASN A 159 12.73 -15.31 3.41
CA ASN A 159 11.84 -15.94 4.37
C ASN A 159 10.37 -15.95 3.88
N LEU A 160 9.98 -14.99 3.03
CA LEU A 160 8.68 -14.96 2.35
C LEU A 160 8.60 -15.92 1.15
N GLY A 161 9.68 -16.67 0.83
CA GLY A 161 9.72 -17.61 -0.27
C GLY A 161 10.03 -16.97 -1.63
N HIS A 162 10.43 -15.70 -1.67
CA HIS A 162 10.83 -15.03 -2.90
C HIS A 162 12.34 -15.16 -3.18
N HIS A 163 12.76 -14.86 -4.41
CA HIS A 163 14.15 -14.95 -4.84
C HIS A 163 14.75 -13.55 -5.01
N VAL A 164 15.82 -13.23 -4.28
CA VAL A 164 16.58 -11.99 -4.50
C VAL A 164 17.49 -12.16 -5.72
N ILE A 165 17.24 -11.37 -6.77
CA ILE A 165 18.07 -11.39 -8.00
C ILE A 165 19.33 -10.54 -7.87
N GLY A 166 19.35 -9.63 -6.91
CA GLY A 166 20.50 -8.81 -6.57
C GLY A 166 20.12 -7.66 -5.64
N VAL A 167 21.18 -7.10 -5.04
CA VAL A 167 21.12 -5.87 -4.25
C VAL A 167 21.92 -4.81 -4.99
N ALA A 168 21.26 -3.78 -5.44
CA ALA A 168 21.86 -2.62 -6.09
C ALA A 168 22.14 -1.52 -5.05
N ARG A 169 23.33 -0.94 -5.08
CA ARG A 169 23.70 0.15 -4.18
C ARG A 169 23.66 1.52 -4.85
N THR A 170 23.55 1.51 -6.18
CA THR A 170 23.52 2.71 -7.03
C THR A 170 22.45 2.57 -8.09
N HIS A 171 22.08 3.70 -8.72
CA HIS A 171 21.20 3.71 -9.88
C HIS A 171 21.74 2.80 -11.00
N THR A 172 23.03 2.89 -11.32
CA THR A 172 23.65 2.12 -12.41
C THR A 172 23.59 0.62 -12.15
N ASP A 173 23.85 0.18 -10.90
CA ASP A 173 23.76 -1.22 -10.51
C ASP A 173 22.32 -1.74 -10.65
N ALA A 174 21.33 -0.94 -10.22
CA ALA A 174 19.92 -1.31 -10.31
C ALA A 174 19.50 -1.59 -11.75
N VAL A 175 19.84 -0.68 -12.67
CA VAL A 175 19.54 -0.83 -14.10
C VAL A 175 20.26 -2.04 -14.71
N ALA A 176 21.54 -2.26 -14.37
CA ALA A 176 22.31 -3.39 -14.88
C ALA A 176 21.72 -4.73 -14.40
N LEU A 177 21.39 -4.87 -13.11
CA LEU A 177 20.80 -6.08 -12.55
C LEU A 177 19.43 -6.38 -13.17
N ALA A 178 18.56 -5.38 -13.29
CA ALA A 178 17.22 -5.55 -13.85
C ALA A 178 17.25 -5.92 -15.36
N ARG A 179 18.22 -5.42 -16.12
CA ARG A 179 18.41 -5.79 -17.53
C ARG A 179 18.92 -7.22 -17.70
N ASN A 180 19.76 -7.70 -16.76
CA ASN A 180 20.23 -9.07 -16.77
C ASN A 180 19.13 -10.08 -16.42
N LYS A 181 18.29 -9.74 -15.41
CA LYS A 181 17.13 -10.55 -15.02
C LYS A 181 15.98 -9.63 -14.64
N LYS A 182 14.85 -9.75 -15.38
CA LYS A 182 13.65 -8.96 -15.12
C LYS A 182 13.12 -9.23 -13.71
N PRO A 183 12.97 -8.22 -12.85
CA PRO A 183 12.35 -8.38 -11.54
C PRO A 183 10.81 -8.57 -11.66
N GLY A 184 10.23 -9.29 -10.71
CA GLY A 184 8.80 -9.38 -10.50
C GLY A 184 8.31 -8.44 -9.38
N LEU A 185 9.25 -7.92 -8.56
CA LEU A 185 9.02 -6.91 -7.53
C LEU A 185 10.31 -6.10 -7.34
N ILE A 186 10.18 -4.81 -7.07
CA ILE A 186 11.29 -3.93 -6.68
C ILE A 186 11.03 -3.41 -5.27
N LEU A 187 12.00 -3.56 -4.37
CA LEU A 187 12.08 -2.86 -3.09
C LEU A 187 13.16 -1.80 -3.22
N ALA A 188 12.84 -0.52 -3.05
CA ALA A 188 13.78 0.55 -3.32
C ALA A 188 13.83 1.60 -2.20
N ASP A 189 15.02 1.86 -1.66
CA ASP A 189 15.25 3.13 -0.98
C ASP A 189 15.17 4.28 -2.00
N ILE A 190 14.63 5.38 -1.57
CA ILE A 190 14.50 6.59 -2.40
C ILE A 190 15.83 7.35 -2.48
N GLN A 191 16.59 7.37 -1.38
CA GLN A 191 17.85 8.12 -1.26
C GLN A 191 19.03 7.18 -1.09
N LEU A 192 20.00 7.27 -1.97
CA LEU A 192 21.22 6.48 -1.92
C LEU A 192 22.43 7.35 -1.51
N ALA A 193 23.41 6.76 -0.79
CA ALA A 193 24.53 7.51 -0.18
C ALA A 193 25.50 8.11 -1.21
N ASP A 194 25.56 7.54 -2.42
CA ASP A 194 26.40 8.07 -3.51
C ASP A 194 25.82 9.34 -4.16
N GLY A 195 24.68 9.83 -3.64
CA GLY A 195 23.94 10.97 -4.18
C GLY A 195 23.04 10.62 -5.38
N SER A 196 23.04 9.37 -5.84
CA SER A 196 22.05 8.90 -6.81
C SER A 196 20.69 8.69 -6.15
N SER A 197 19.65 8.63 -6.95
CA SER A 197 18.28 8.47 -6.49
C SER A 197 17.75 7.09 -6.87
N GLY A 198 17.31 6.32 -5.86
CA GLY A 198 16.58 5.08 -6.12
C GLY A 198 15.26 5.33 -6.83
N LEU A 199 14.64 6.50 -6.61
CA LEU A 199 13.45 6.91 -7.36
C LEU A 199 13.74 7.07 -8.85
N ASP A 200 14.89 7.68 -9.23
CA ASP A 200 15.27 7.84 -10.63
C ASP A 200 15.61 6.48 -11.27
N ALA A 201 16.27 5.59 -10.54
CA ALA A 201 16.51 4.22 -10.98
C ALA A 201 15.20 3.50 -11.27
N VAL A 202 14.25 3.56 -10.35
CA VAL A 202 12.91 2.97 -10.53
C VAL A 202 12.18 3.60 -11.72
N ASN A 203 12.21 4.92 -11.88
CA ASN A 203 11.57 5.60 -13.00
C ASN A 203 12.16 5.16 -14.36
N GLU A 204 13.49 4.92 -14.44
CA GLU A 204 14.10 4.34 -15.63
C GLU A 204 13.61 2.90 -15.88
N LEU A 205 13.57 2.08 -14.83
CA LEU A 205 13.13 0.68 -14.91
C LEU A 205 11.65 0.55 -15.33
N LEU A 206 10.78 1.43 -14.83
CA LEU A 206 9.35 1.42 -15.16
C LEU A 206 9.06 1.83 -16.60
N ARG A 207 10.00 2.48 -17.31
CA ARG A 207 9.90 2.71 -18.77
C ARG A 207 10.14 1.42 -19.58
N ILE A 208 10.79 0.43 -18.97
CA ILE A 208 11.19 -0.83 -19.63
C ILE A 208 10.30 -1.99 -19.18
N PHE A 209 9.90 -1.99 -17.92
CA PHE A 209 9.20 -3.11 -17.28
C PHE A 209 7.92 -2.64 -16.56
N GLU A 210 6.86 -3.42 -16.69
CA GLU A 210 5.71 -3.36 -15.79
C GLU A 210 6.01 -4.24 -14.57
N VAL A 211 6.35 -3.61 -13.46
CA VAL A 211 6.72 -4.27 -12.21
C VAL A 211 6.20 -3.46 -11.02
N PRO A 212 5.65 -4.11 -9.98
CA PRO A 212 5.27 -3.41 -8.75
C PRO A 212 6.53 -2.93 -8.02
N VAL A 213 6.41 -1.77 -7.42
CA VAL A 213 7.48 -1.14 -6.66
C VAL A 213 6.98 -0.80 -5.27
N VAL A 214 7.76 -1.15 -4.26
CA VAL A 214 7.58 -0.70 -2.88
C VAL A 214 8.78 0.18 -2.52
N PHE A 215 8.50 1.44 -2.21
CA PHE A 215 9.53 2.36 -1.74
C PHE A 215 9.68 2.26 -0.23
N ILE A 216 10.93 2.38 0.23
CA ILE A 216 11.31 2.33 1.64
C ILE A 216 12.12 3.59 1.92
N THR A 217 11.69 4.43 2.89
CA THR A 217 12.33 5.73 3.12
C THR A 217 12.30 6.15 4.59
N ALA A 218 13.29 6.94 5.01
CA ALA A 218 13.31 7.57 6.33
C ALA A 218 12.38 8.80 6.41
N TYR A 219 11.92 9.33 5.26
CA TYR A 219 11.16 10.58 5.19
C TYR A 219 9.85 10.40 4.41
N PRO A 220 8.92 9.54 4.89
CA PRO A 220 7.69 9.21 4.16
C PRO A 220 6.79 10.42 3.92
N GLU A 221 6.81 11.43 4.81
CA GLU A 221 6.01 12.65 4.71
C GLU A 221 6.30 13.46 3.45
N ARG A 222 7.51 13.35 2.89
CA ARG A 222 7.90 14.04 1.65
C ARG A 222 7.23 13.44 0.40
N PHE A 223 6.70 12.23 0.53
CA PHE A 223 6.09 11.46 -0.56
C PHE A 223 4.62 11.13 -0.29
N LEU A 224 4.01 11.82 0.67
CA LEU A 224 2.60 11.68 1.07
C LEU A 224 1.90 13.04 1.11
N THR A 225 2.37 13.98 0.30
CA THR A 225 1.88 15.36 0.24
C THR A 225 0.57 15.48 -0.55
N GLY A 226 0.34 14.57 -1.50
CA GLY A 226 -0.75 14.61 -2.47
C GLY A 226 -0.35 15.24 -3.79
N GLU A 227 0.88 15.71 -3.94
CA GLU A 227 1.45 16.18 -5.20
C GLU A 227 1.86 14.97 -6.07
N ARG A 228 1.83 15.13 -7.38
CA ARG A 228 2.18 14.04 -8.31
C ARG A 228 3.58 14.23 -8.87
N PRO A 229 4.29 13.14 -9.20
CA PRO A 229 3.98 11.71 -8.94
C PRO A 229 4.48 11.26 -7.56
N GLU A 230 3.69 10.47 -6.85
CA GLU A 230 4.05 9.88 -5.57
C GLU A 230 3.82 8.36 -5.58
N PRO A 231 4.59 7.57 -4.76
CA PRO A 231 4.47 6.13 -4.70
C PRO A 231 3.09 5.64 -4.23
N ALA A 232 2.58 4.55 -4.82
CA ALA A 232 1.40 3.86 -4.33
C ALA A 232 1.71 3.02 -3.08
N PHE A 233 2.91 2.41 -3.04
CA PHE A 233 3.36 1.56 -1.94
C PHE A 233 4.61 2.14 -1.30
N LEU A 234 4.50 2.48 -0.02
CA LEU A 234 5.55 3.16 0.72
C LEU A 234 5.66 2.61 2.15
N ILE A 235 6.88 2.34 2.57
CA ILE A 235 7.24 1.90 3.91
C ILE A 235 8.18 2.93 4.54
N SER A 236 7.95 3.27 5.80
CA SER A 236 8.85 4.14 6.56
C SER A 236 9.97 3.34 7.25
N LYS A 237 11.20 3.87 7.23
CA LYS A 237 12.30 3.40 8.09
C LYS A 237 12.17 4.05 9.49
N PRO A 238 12.42 3.33 10.59
CA PRO A 238 12.69 1.90 10.66
C PRO A 238 11.42 1.07 10.41
N PHE A 239 11.54 -0.09 9.76
CA PHE A 239 10.41 -0.96 9.44
C PHE A 239 10.45 -2.24 10.27
N GLN A 240 9.27 -2.84 10.45
CA GLN A 240 9.12 -4.18 10.99
C GLN A 240 8.96 -5.21 9.85
N PRO A 241 9.40 -6.47 10.03
CA PRO A 241 9.23 -7.54 9.05
C PRO A 241 7.80 -7.68 8.52
N ALA A 242 6.81 -7.62 9.39
CA ALA A 242 5.40 -7.71 9.04
C ALA A 242 4.93 -6.59 8.11
N MET A 243 5.49 -5.38 8.23
CA MET A 243 5.19 -4.24 7.37
C MET A 243 5.67 -4.49 5.93
N VAL A 244 6.91 -4.95 5.77
CA VAL A 244 7.48 -5.30 4.45
C VAL A 244 6.66 -6.40 3.79
N SER A 245 6.34 -7.46 4.55
CA SER A 245 5.51 -8.57 4.10
C SER A 245 4.13 -8.11 3.59
N ALA A 246 3.43 -7.29 4.38
CA ALA A 246 2.09 -6.80 4.06
C ALA A 246 2.09 -5.97 2.77
N VAL A 247 3.01 -5.03 2.66
CA VAL A 247 3.03 -4.08 1.52
C VAL A 247 3.54 -4.76 0.25
N ALA A 248 4.56 -5.65 0.35
CA ALA A 248 5.04 -6.43 -0.78
C ALA A 248 3.94 -7.36 -1.34
N SER A 249 3.24 -8.09 -0.46
CA SER A 249 2.10 -8.92 -0.84
C SER A 249 0.98 -8.11 -1.49
N GLN A 250 0.67 -6.94 -0.96
CA GLN A 250 -0.36 -6.08 -1.54
C GLN A 250 0.04 -5.56 -2.93
N ALA A 251 1.30 -5.19 -3.12
CA ALA A 251 1.82 -4.78 -4.42
C ALA A 251 1.73 -5.91 -5.48
N LEU A 252 2.10 -7.14 -5.08
CA LEU A 252 1.98 -8.32 -5.92
C LEU A 252 0.52 -8.70 -6.22
N PHE A 253 -0.40 -8.52 -5.27
CA PHE A 253 -1.84 -8.73 -5.48
C PHE A 253 -2.38 -7.84 -6.60
N PHE A 254 -2.07 -6.55 -6.59
CA PHE A 254 -2.52 -5.63 -7.65
C PHE A 254 -1.91 -5.97 -9.01
N GLN A 255 -0.63 -6.34 -9.06
CA GLN A 255 0.00 -6.73 -10.32
C GLN A 255 -0.68 -7.97 -10.94
N ARG A 256 -0.97 -8.99 -10.12
CA ARG A 256 -1.66 -10.21 -10.60
C ARG A 256 -3.04 -9.90 -11.17
N ASN A 257 -3.81 -9.08 -10.47
CA ASN A 257 -5.15 -8.70 -10.91
C ASN A 257 -5.12 -7.87 -12.21
N SER A 258 -4.15 -6.98 -12.37
CA SER A 258 -3.96 -6.19 -13.60
C SER A 258 -3.64 -7.09 -14.80
N ARG A 259 -2.74 -8.05 -14.64
CA ARG A 259 -2.38 -9.02 -15.70
C ARG A 259 -3.54 -9.93 -16.09
N ALA A 260 -4.30 -10.42 -15.11
CA ALA A 260 -5.48 -11.25 -15.37
C ALA A 260 -6.54 -10.52 -16.20
N ARG A 261 -6.67 -9.20 -16.03
CA ARG A 261 -7.55 -8.34 -16.85
C ARG A 261 -7.03 -8.15 -18.27
N GLY A 262 -5.75 -7.80 -18.40
CA GLY A 262 -5.13 -7.64 -19.72
C GLY A 262 -5.30 -8.89 -20.59
N ALA A 263 -5.13 -10.07 -19.98
CA ALA A 263 -5.33 -11.36 -20.65
C ALA A 263 -6.80 -11.60 -21.09
N ARG A 264 -7.79 -11.19 -20.27
CA ARG A 264 -9.22 -11.32 -20.62
C ARG A 264 -9.66 -10.36 -21.71
N VAL A 265 -9.15 -9.13 -21.72
CA VAL A 265 -9.45 -8.13 -22.76
C VAL A 265 -8.80 -8.52 -24.08
N ALA A 266 -7.63 -9.15 -24.07
CA ALA A 266 -6.96 -9.62 -25.29
C ALA A 266 -7.59 -10.89 -25.88
N ALA A 267 -8.45 -11.60 -25.12
CA ALA A 267 -9.14 -12.84 -25.55
C ALA A 267 -10.61 -12.62 -25.96
N SER A 268 -11.12 -11.39 -25.80
CA SER A 268 -12.45 -10.94 -26.25
C SER A 268 -12.37 -10.14 -27.54
#